data_e7f403f07502bf979226534090c924c4
#
_entry.id   e7f403f07502bf979226534090c924c4
#
_cell.length_a   1.000
_cell.length_b   1.000
_cell.length_c   1.000
_cell.angle_alpha   90.00
_cell.angle_beta   90.00
_cell.angle_gamma   90.00
#
_symmetry.space_group_name_H-M   'P 1'
#
loop_
_entity.id
_entity.type
_entity.pdbx_description
1 polymer ?
#
loop_
_entity_poly.entity_id
_entity_poly.type
_entity_poly.pdbx_seq_one_letter_code
_entity_poly.pdbx_strand_id
1 'polypeptide(L)' 'MIEQLQQLTQCGRPWAAERANLALMICEQYQQGQFSESEYKELMLDLVRSDRLDSEADDIEVKTMLVTAVYAVAQVV' A
#
# COMPACT_ATOMS: atom_id res chain seq x y z
N MET A 1 9.06 -3.67 -7.87
CA MET A 1 8.39 -3.53 -6.57
C MET A 1 7.15 -2.66 -6.67
N ILE A 2 7.26 -1.49 -7.25
CA ILE A 2 6.10 -0.63 -7.50
C ILE A 2 5.11 -1.28 -8.46
N GLU A 3 5.59 -2.14 -9.36
CA GLU A 3 4.75 -2.84 -10.32
C GLU A 3 3.63 -3.65 -9.65
N GLN A 4 3.91 -4.27 -8.51
CA GLN A 4 2.89 -5.02 -7.79
C GLN A 4 1.77 -4.11 -7.30
N LEU A 5 2.12 -2.92 -6.80
CA LEU A 5 1.11 -1.94 -6.40
C LEU A 5 0.30 -1.47 -7.60
N GLN A 6 0.95 -1.24 -8.74
CA GLN A 6 0.28 -0.83 -9.96
C GLN A 6 -0.71 -1.89 -10.44
N GLN A 7 -0.33 -3.16 -10.35
CA GLN A 7 -1.23 -4.27 -10.70
C GLN A 7 -2.43 -4.31 -9.77
N LEU A 8 -2.22 -4.06 -8.49
CA LEU A 8 -3.30 -4.09 -7.51
C LEU A 8 -4.31 -2.97 -7.71
N THR A 9 -3.93 -1.86 -8.35
CA THR A 9 -4.90 -0.81 -8.67
C THR A 9 -5.96 -1.28 -9.65
N GLN A 10 -5.72 -2.38 -10.35
CA GLN A 10 -6.60 -2.92 -11.37
C GLN A 10 -7.09 -4.33 -11.06
N CYS A 11 -6.97 -4.75 -9.80
CA CYS A 11 -7.27 -6.13 -9.43
C CYS A 11 -8.77 -6.45 -9.33
N GLY A 12 -9.63 -5.45 -9.48
CA GLY A 12 -11.08 -5.64 -9.39
C GLY A 12 -11.62 -5.70 -7.97
N ARG A 13 -10.78 -5.45 -6.97
CA ARG A 13 -11.18 -5.37 -5.56
C ARG A 13 -11.07 -3.93 -5.10
N PRO A 14 -12.18 -3.21 -4.90
CA PRO A 14 -12.10 -1.78 -4.55
C PRO A 14 -11.26 -1.49 -3.32
N TRP A 15 -11.36 -2.32 -2.28
CA TRP A 15 -10.61 -2.11 -1.05
C TRP A 15 -9.09 -2.22 -1.27
N ALA A 16 -8.67 -3.12 -2.17
CA ALA A 16 -7.25 -3.30 -2.49
C ALA A 16 -6.76 -2.23 -3.46
N ALA A 17 -7.54 -1.94 -4.48
CA ALA A 17 -7.20 -0.93 -5.48
C ALA A 17 -7.05 0.45 -4.85
N GLU A 18 -7.95 0.80 -3.93
CA GLU A 18 -7.90 2.08 -3.23
C GLU A 18 -6.63 2.22 -2.41
N ARG A 19 -6.28 1.17 -1.67
CA ARG A 19 -5.08 1.19 -0.84
C ARG A 19 -3.81 1.20 -1.69
N ALA A 20 -3.80 0.49 -2.81
CA ALA A 20 -2.67 0.51 -3.72
C ALA A 20 -2.47 1.89 -4.33
N ASN A 21 -3.54 2.57 -4.70
CA ASN A 21 -3.47 3.95 -5.20
C ASN A 21 -2.92 4.90 -4.14
N LEU A 22 -3.36 4.77 -2.90
CA LEU A 22 -2.85 5.58 -1.79
C LEU A 22 -1.37 5.31 -1.55
N ALA A 23 -0.95 4.06 -1.62
CA ALA A 23 0.46 3.70 -1.45
C ALA A 23 1.32 4.34 -2.53
N LEU A 24 0.88 4.30 -3.78
CA LEU A 24 1.61 4.94 -4.88
C LEU A 24 1.70 6.45 -4.70
N MET A 25 0.62 7.08 -4.24
CA MET A 25 0.61 8.51 -3.95
C MET A 25 1.60 8.87 -2.86
N ILE A 26 1.63 8.09 -1.78
CA ILE A 26 2.56 8.31 -0.67
C ILE A 26 4.01 8.16 -1.15
N CYS A 27 4.29 7.16 -1.97
CA CYS A 27 5.62 6.97 -2.55
C CYS A 27 6.05 8.19 -3.36
N GLU A 28 5.17 8.71 -4.20
CA GLU A 28 5.46 9.87 -5.01
C GLU A 28 5.75 11.09 -4.14
N GLN A 29 4.93 11.33 -3.13
CA GLN A 29 5.13 12.45 -2.22
C GLN A 29 6.43 12.34 -1.43
N TYR A 30 6.82 11.12 -1.05
CA TYR A 30 8.09 10.89 -0.40
C TYR A 30 9.27 11.24 -1.33
N GLN A 31 9.18 10.85 -2.61
CA GLN A 31 10.21 11.18 -3.59
C GLN A 31 10.32 12.69 -3.81
N GLN A 32 9.23 13.41 -3.62
CA GLN A 32 9.22 14.87 -3.72
C GLN A 32 9.70 15.56 -2.44
N GLY A 33 10.08 14.80 -1.42
CA GLY A 33 10.60 15.35 -0.17
C GLY A 33 9.54 15.84 0.80
N GLN A 34 8.28 15.43 0.61
CA GLN A 34 7.18 15.90 1.47
C GLN A 34 7.11 15.18 2.81
N PHE A 35 7.72 14.00 2.91
CA PHE A 35 7.74 13.20 4.13
C PHE A 35 9.17 12.84 4.50
N SER A 36 9.44 12.70 5.81
CA SER A 36 10.66 12.07 6.27
C SER A 36 10.56 10.56 6.04
N GLU A 37 11.68 9.85 6.15
CA GLU A 37 11.70 8.40 6.03
C GLU A 37 10.77 7.73 7.05
N SER A 38 10.81 8.22 8.30
CA SER A 38 9.94 7.68 9.35
C SER A 38 8.47 7.89 9.05
N GLU A 39 8.12 9.10 8.59
CA GLU A 39 6.74 9.42 8.24
C GLU A 39 6.25 8.55 7.08
N TYR A 40 7.09 8.39 6.07
CA TYR A 40 6.77 7.58 4.90
C TYR A 40 6.47 6.13 5.30
N LYS A 41 7.36 5.53 6.09
CA LYS A 41 7.17 4.14 6.53
C LYS A 41 5.90 3.98 7.35
N GLU A 42 5.65 4.92 8.26
CA GLU A 42 4.47 4.87 9.10
C GLU A 42 3.19 4.98 8.30
N LEU A 43 3.14 5.91 7.35
CA LEU A 43 1.98 6.07 6.48
C LEU A 43 1.72 4.83 5.63
N MET A 44 2.78 4.24 5.08
CA MET A 44 2.65 3.03 4.27
C MET A 44 2.11 1.87 5.09
N LEU A 45 2.65 1.67 6.28
CA LEU A 45 2.23 0.56 7.14
C LEU A 45 0.80 0.74 7.64
N ASP A 46 0.37 1.98 7.87
CA ASP A 46 -1.00 2.25 8.31
C ASP A 46 -2.04 1.79 7.30
N LEU A 47 -1.69 1.77 6.01
CA LEU A 47 -2.61 1.32 4.97
C LEU A 47 -3.00 -0.14 5.14
N VAL A 48 -2.13 -0.96 5.73
CA VAL A 48 -2.33 -2.41 5.84
C VAL A 48 -2.50 -2.89 7.29
N ARG A 49 -2.36 -2.00 8.27
CA ARG A 49 -2.59 -2.35 9.70
C ARG A 49 -3.99 -2.03 10.17
N SER A 50 -4.79 -1.42 9.33
CA SER A 50 -6.11 -0.95 9.69
C SER A 50 -7.07 -2.13 9.92
N ASP A 51 -7.86 -2.06 10.98
CA ASP A 51 -8.95 -3.01 11.23
C ASP A 51 -9.95 -3.01 10.08
N ARG A 52 -10.07 -1.89 9.36
CA ARG A 52 -10.93 -1.78 8.19
C ARG A 52 -10.47 -2.72 7.08
N LEU A 53 -9.17 -2.89 6.91
CA LEU A 53 -8.65 -3.82 5.90
C LEU A 53 -9.12 -5.24 6.21
N ASP A 54 -9.02 -5.65 7.47
CA ASP A 54 -9.47 -6.98 7.88
C ASP A 54 -10.96 -7.18 7.67
N SER A 55 -11.77 -6.13 7.86
CA SER A 55 -13.21 -6.19 7.68
C SER A 55 -13.61 -6.19 6.20
N GLU A 56 -12.88 -5.45 5.38
CA GLU A 56 -13.21 -5.26 3.96
C GLU A 56 -12.64 -6.34 3.06
N ALA A 57 -11.52 -6.95 3.47
CA ALA A 57 -10.80 -7.91 2.63
C ALA A 57 -11.60 -9.21 2.52
N ASP A 58 -12.15 -9.44 1.35
CA ASP A 58 -12.92 -10.65 1.03
C ASP A 58 -12.13 -11.68 0.23
N ASP A 59 -10.86 -11.39 -0.04
CA ASP A 59 -9.99 -12.26 -0.82
C ASP A 59 -8.62 -12.28 -0.15
N ILE A 60 -8.30 -13.42 0.45
CA ILE A 60 -7.07 -13.59 1.21
C ILE A 60 -5.82 -13.48 0.34
N GLU A 61 -5.88 -13.99 -0.89
CA GLU A 61 -4.75 -13.92 -1.80
C GLU A 61 -4.42 -12.47 -2.16
N VAL A 62 -5.44 -11.70 -2.50
CA VAL A 62 -5.26 -10.28 -2.84
C VAL A 62 -4.79 -9.50 -1.61
N LYS A 63 -5.35 -9.80 -0.43
CA LYS A 63 -4.91 -9.17 0.81
C LYS A 63 -3.42 -9.42 1.06
N THR A 64 -2.98 -10.68 0.90
CA THR A 64 -1.59 -11.05 1.10
C THR A 64 -0.69 -10.33 0.11
N MET A 65 -1.09 -10.25 -1.16
CA MET A 65 -0.33 -9.52 -2.17
C MET A 65 -0.21 -8.05 -1.83
N LEU A 66 -1.29 -7.43 -1.39
CA LEU A 66 -1.30 -6.02 -1.01
C LEU A 66 -0.37 -5.76 0.16
N VAL A 67 -0.50 -6.54 1.23
CA VAL A 67 0.33 -6.38 2.43
C VAL A 67 1.80 -6.59 2.08
N THR A 68 2.11 -7.64 1.33
CA THR A 68 3.49 -7.93 0.94
C THR A 68 4.08 -6.81 0.09
N ALA A 69 3.30 -6.29 -0.87
CA ALA A 69 3.77 -5.22 -1.75
C ALA A 69 4.03 -3.93 -0.97
N VAL A 70 3.13 -3.57 -0.06
CA VAL A 70 3.28 -2.36 0.76
C VAL A 70 4.50 -2.47 1.67
N TYR A 71 4.67 -3.61 2.35
CA TYR A 71 5.84 -3.82 3.21
C TYR A 71 7.14 -3.76 2.42
N ALA A 72 7.18 -4.40 1.25
CA ALA A 72 8.38 -4.41 0.43
C ALA A 72 8.78 -3.01 0.00
N VAL A 73 7.83 -2.22 -0.46
CA VAL A 73 8.10 -0.83 -0.88
C VAL A 73 8.49 0.05 0.30
N ALA A 74 7.85 -0.13 1.44
CA ALA A 74 8.16 0.66 2.64
C ALA A 74 9.57 0.43 3.17
N GLN A 75 10.16 -0.73 2.91
CA GLN A 75 11.49 -1.07 3.41
C GLN A 75 12.62 -0.66 2.48
N VAL A 76 12.31 -0.25 1.26
CA VAL A 76 13.32 0.12 0.25
C VAL A 76 13.45 1.64 0.21
N VAL A 77 14.01 2.20 1.25
CA VAL A 77 14.24 3.65 1.31
C VAL A 77 15.67 3.95 1.66
#